data_1465358d23edd6524914ff5d30b2ef9e
#
_entry.id   1465358d23edd6524914ff5d30b2ef9e
#
_cell.length_a   1.000
_cell.length_b   1.000
_cell.length_c   1.000
_cell.angle_alpha   90.00
_cell.angle_beta   90.00
_cell.angle_gamma   90.00
#
_symmetry.space_group_name_H-M   'P 1'
#
loop_
_entity.id
_entity.type
_entity.pdbx_description
1 polymer ?
#
loop_
_entity_poly.entity_id
_entity_poly.type
_entity_poly.pdbx_seq_one_letter_code
_entity_poly.pdbx_strand_id
1 'polypeptide(L)'
;QERYVLALAPDSLPLFASLCERERCPYAVVGVARDDGRLVLADGPDDLADEDRAIDMPMEVLLGKPPKMVRDVTRVERDPGTLDLTGLDLKDAAYAVLRHPTVASKRFLVTIADRTVGGLTHRDKMVGPWQVPVADVAVTLADHVGFSGEAMATGERMPLASVDAPASGRMAVGEALTNLLAAPIAGLSGVKLSCNWMAACGEDGEDAALYDTVEAVAMQLLPELGVSVPVGKDSLSMRTRWTDAASGEARQVTSPVSLVVTAFASLPDVRG
;
A
#
# COMPACT_ATOMS: atom_id res chain seq x y z
N GLN A 1 -2.52 -19.26 2.62
CA GLN A 1 -1.72 -18.16 2.09
C GLN A 1 -0.31 -18.68 1.82
N GLU A 2 0.46 -17.97 1.04
CA GLU A 2 1.86 -18.31 0.70
C GLU A 2 1.98 -19.69 -0.01
N ARG A 3 1.02 -20.02 -0.85
CA ARG A 3 1.04 -21.24 -1.66
C ARG A 3 1.39 -20.90 -3.09
N TYR A 4 2.31 -21.69 -3.66
CA TYR A 4 2.76 -21.49 -5.03
C TYR A 4 2.31 -22.66 -5.89
N VAL A 5 1.94 -22.38 -7.14
CA VAL A 5 1.73 -23.35 -8.20
C VAL A 5 2.85 -23.17 -9.20
N LEU A 6 3.61 -24.24 -9.44
CA LEU A 6 4.77 -24.23 -10.33
C LEU A 6 4.48 -25.11 -11.54
N ALA A 7 4.84 -24.65 -12.73
CA ALA A 7 4.87 -25.49 -13.93
C ALA A 7 6.30 -26.02 -14.12
N LEU A 8 6.44 -27.31 -14.07
CA LEU A 8 7.73 -28.01 -14.21
C LEU A 8 7.71 -28.96 -15.40
N ALA A 9 8.84 -29.07 -16.10
CA ALA A 9 9.02 -30.15 -17.06
C ALA A 9 9.01 -31.49 -16.32
N PRO A 10 8.43 -32.55 -16.90
CA PRO A 10 8.36 -33.89 -16.24
C PRO A 10 9.73 -34.38 -15.77
N ASP A 11 10.77 -34.19 -16.57
CA ASP A 11 12.15 -34.62 -16.25
C ASP A 11 12.76 -33.84 -15.07
N SER A 12 12.21 -32.68 -14.71
CA SER A 12 12.68 -31.86 -13.59
C SER A 12 11.99 -32.20 -12.26
N LEU A 13 10.92 -33.00 -12.31
CA LEU A 13 10.16 -33.35 -11.11
C LEU A 13 10.97 -34.12 -10.06
N PRO A 14 11.84 -35.10 -10.43
CA PRO A 14 12.68 -35.81 -9.45
C PRO A 14 13.66 -34.90 -8.72
N LEU A 15 14.25 -33.91 -9.43
CA LEU A 15 15.13 -32.92 -8.81
C LEU A 15 14.33 -32.02 -7.86
N PHE A 16 13.19 -31.53 -8.27
CA PHE A 16 12.32 -30.72 -7.44
C PHE A 16 11.89 -31.46 -6.17
N ALA A 17 11.49 -32.72 -6.30
CA ALA A 17 11.13 -33.58 -5.18
C ALA A 17 12.27 -33.71 -4.16
N SER A 18 13.50 -33.96 -4.65
CA SER A 18 14.68 -34.09 -3.78
C SER A 18 15.02 -32.78 -3.03
N LEU A 19 14.81 -31.64 -3.68
CA LEU A 19 14.98 -30.32 -3.04
C LEU A 19 13.91 -30.10 -1.96
N CYS A 20 12.66 -30.38 -2.26
CA CYS A 20 11.55 -30.27 -1.30
C CYS A 20 11.77 -31.18 -0.08
N GLU A 21 12.22 -32.41 -0.29
CA GLU A 21 12.54 -33.34 0.80
C GLU A 21 13.68 -32.81 1.68
N ARG A 22 14.77 -32.33 1.06
CA ARG A 22 15.90 -31.71 1.77
C ARG A 22 15.45 -30.54 2.64
N GLU A 23 14.61 -29.66 2.11
CA GLU A 23 14.14 -28.45 2.80
C GLU A 23 12.88 -28.70 3.67
N ARG A 24 12.41 -29.97 3.75
CA ARG A 24 11.16 -30.32 4.45
C ARG A 24 9.96 -29.50 3.99
N CYS A 25 9.90 -29.18 2.71
CA CYS A 25 8.85 -28.41 2.08
C CYS A 25 7.79 -29.35 1.51
N PRO A 26 6.57 -29.40 2.04
CA PRO A 26 5.53 -30.27 1.49
C PRO A 26 5.11 -29.77 0.11
N TYR A 27 4.94 -30.70 -0.83
CA TYR A 27 4.43 -30.41 -2.17
C TYR A 27 3.50 -31.54 -2.63
N ALA A 28 2.70 -31.25 -3.65
CA ALA A 28 1.88 -32.23 -4.35
C ALA A 28 1.83 -31.91 -5.85
N VAL A 29 1.77 -32.94 -6.67
CA VAL A 29 1.45 -32.80 -8.09
C VAL A 29 -0.06 -32.68 -8.20
N VAL A 30 -0.55 -31.54 -8.62
CA VAL A 30 -1.98 -31.21 -8.65
C VAL A 30 -2.60 -31.28 -10.05
N GLY A 31 -1.79 -31.55 -11.07
CA GLY A 31 -2.28 -31.69 -12.44
C GLY A 31 -1.18 -31.61 -13.48
N VAL A 32 -1.59 -31.61 -14.73
CA VAL A 32 -0.73 -31.49 -15.91
C VAL A 32 -1.20 -30.29 -16.75
N ALA A 33 -0.25 -29.47 -17.21
CA ALA A 33 -0.57 -28.37 -18.11
C ALA A 33 -1.11 -28.90 -19.45
N ARG A 34 -2.19 -28.30 -19.94
CA ARG A 34 -2.87 -28.65 -21.19
C ARG A 34 -2.91 -27.41 -22.08
N ASP A 35 -3.06 -27.60 -23.38
CA ASP A 35 -3.20 -26.53 -24.35
C ASP A 35 -4.63 -26.44 -24.97
N ASP A 36 -5.63 -27.03 -24.29
CA ASP A 36 -7.02 -27.04 -24.73
C ASP A 36 -7.76 -25.70 -24.41
N GLY A 37 -7.06 -24.73 -23.83
CA GLY A 37 -7.61 -23.42 -23.47
C GLY A 37 -8.66 -23.48 -22.36
N ARG A 38 -8.67 -24.49 -21.52
CA ARG A 38 -9.61 -24.67 -20.41
C ARG A 38 -8.90 -24.73 -19.07
N LEU A 39 -9.52 -24.17 -18.04
CA LEU A 39 -9.20 -24.44 -16.64
C LEU A 39 -10.18 -25.48 -16.12
N VAL A 40 -9.67 -26.62 -15.67
CA VAL A 40 -10.46 -27.69 -15.09
C VAL A 40 -9.97 -28.00 -13.69
N LEU A 41 -10.87 -28.08 -12.72
CA LEU A 41 -10.63 -28.57 -11.37
C LEU A 41 -11.62 -29.69 -11.06
N ALA A 42 -11.10 -30.88 -10.77
CA ALA A 42 -11.89 -32.07 -10.43
C ALA A 42 -11.23 -32.81 -9.26
N ASP A 43 -12.02 -33.55 -8.50
CA ASP A 43 -11.59 -34.36 -7.36
C ASP A 43 -11.22 -35.80 -7.78
N GLY A 44 -10.53 -35.98 -8.87
CA GLY A 44 -10.17 -37.33 -9.29
C GLY A 44 -9.59 -37.41 -10.70
N PRO A 45 -9.47 -38.61 -11.24
CA PRO A 45 -8.91 -38.85 -12.56
C PRO A 45 -9.74 -38.22 -13.68
N ASP A 46 -9.10 -38.05 -14.84
CA ASP A 46 -9.58 -37.26 -16.00
C ASP A 46 -10.94 -37.67 -16.60
N ASP A 47 -11.53 -38.73 -16.15
CA ASP A 47 -12.77 -39.35 -16.66
C ASP A 47 -14.01 -39.04 -15.81
N LEU A 48 -13.95 -38.10 -14.88
CA LEU A 48 -15.12 -37.64 -14.16
C LEU A 48 -16.14 -36.99 -15.09
N ALA A 49 -17.41 -37.29 -14.88
CA ALA A 49 -18.51 -36.62 -15.57
C ALA A 49 -18.43 -35.12 -15.39
N ASP A 50 -18.85 -34.31 -16.38
CA ASP A 50 -18.79 -32.85 -16.35
C ASP A 50 -19.47 -32.25 -15.11
N GLU A 51 -20.48 -32.90 -14.59
CA GLU A 51 -21.23 -32.51 -13.39
C GLU A 51 -20.43 -32.64 -12.08
N ASP A 52 -19.34 -33.40 -12.07
CA ASP A 52 -18.48 -33.60 -10.89
C ASP A 52 -17.27 -32.63 -10.87
N ARG A 53 -17.16 -31.75 -11.83
CA ARG A 53 -16.08 -30.78 -11.90
C ARG A 53 -16.40 -29.50 -11.12
N ALA A 54 -15.57 -29.19 -10.14
CA ALA A 54 -15.72 -27.96 -9.36
C ALA A 54 -15.51 -26.69 -10.22
N ILE A 55 -14.63 -26.79 -11.22
CA ILE A 55 -14.39 -25.74 -12.23
C ILE A 55 -14.21 -26.42 -13.57
N ASP A 56 -14.91 -25.95 -14.58
CA ASP A 56 -14.67 -26.26 -15.98
C ASP A 56 -15.05 -25.07 -16.86
N MET A 57 -14.06 -24.24 -17.18
CA MET A 57 -14.31 -22.99 -17.90
C MET A 57 -13.24 -22.69 -18.94
N PRO A 58 -13.59 -22.01 -20.04
CA PRO A 58 -12.61 -21.50 -20.98
C PRO A 58 -11.67 -20.51 -20.30
N MET A 59 -10.37 -20.59 -20.58
CA MET A 59 -9.37 -19.63 -20.11
C MET A 59 -9.66 -18.20 -20.57
N GLU A 60 -10.36 -18.03 -21.69
CA GLU A 60 -10.80 -16.73 -22.17
C GLU A 60 -11.73 -16.00 -21.18
N VAL A 61 -12.52 -16.74 -20.40
CA VAL A 61 -13.38 -16.16 -19.37
C VAL A 61 -12.53 -15.53 -18.24
N LEU A 62 -11.39 -16.15 -17.90
CA LEU A 62 -10.50 -15.67 -16.85
C LEU A 62 -9.51 -14.61 -17.34
N LEU A 63 -8.90 -14.85 -18.50
CA LEU A 63 -7.79 -14.06 -19.02
C LEU A 63 -8.22 -13.19 -20.21
N GLY A 64 -9.45 -13.31 -20.65
CA GLY A 64 -10.04 -12.45 -21.69
C GLY A 64 -10.23 -11.01 -21.19
N LYS A 65 -10.50 -10.12 -22.13
CA LYS A 65 -10.79 -8.73 -21.77
C LYS A 65 -12.16 -8.65 -21.09
N PRO A 66 -12.23 -8.23 -19.82
CA PRO A 66 -13.52 -8.00 -19.18
C PRO A 66 -14.29 -6.91 -19.91
N PRO A 67 -15.63 -6.88 -19.80
CA PRO A 67 -16.43 -5.78 -20.30
C PRO A 67 -15.91 -4.45 -19.78
N LYS A 68 -15.90 -3.41 -20.61
CA LYS A 68 -15.53 -2.06 -20.16
C LYS A 68 -16.52 -1.63 -19.07
N MET A 69 -15.99 -1.39 -17.88
CA MET A 69 -16.75 -0.78 -16.82
C MET A 69 -16.86 0.72 -17.07
N VAL A 70 -18.08 1.25 -17.03
CA VAL A 70 -18.33 2.69 -17.07
C VAL A 70 -18.82 3.10 -15.67
N ARG A 71 -18.13 4.06 -15.05
CA ARG A 71 -18.55 4.71 -13.81
C ARG A 71 -19.01 6.11 -14.17
N ASP A 72 -20.32 6.35 -14.11
CA ASP A 72 -20.90 7.67 -14.24
C ASP A 72 -21.03 8.26 -12.82
N VAL A 73 -20.20 9.27 -12.53
CA VAL A 73 -20.02 9.76 -11.16
C VAL A 73 -20.18 11.28 -11.12
N THR A 74 -20.65 11.79 -9.98
CA THR A 74 -20.87 13.21 -9.75
C THR A 74 -19.87 13.74 -8.73
N ARG A 75 -19.26 14.89 -9.01
CA ARG A 75 -18.46 15.63 -8.03
C ARG A 75 -19.38 16.28 -7.02
N VAL A 76 -19.06 16.10 -5.75
CA VAL A 76 -19.71 16.77 -4.63
C VAL A 76 -18.80 17.90 -4.15
N GLU A 77 -19.31 19.11 -4.17
CA GLU A 77 -18.61 20.24 -3.60
C GLU A 77 -18.60 20.12 -2.07
N ARG A 78 -17.41 20.24 -1.48
CA ARG A 78 -17.19 20.11 -0.05
C ARG A 78 -16.89 21.49 0.52
N ASP A 79 -17.79 22.02 1.33
CA ASP A 79 -17.56 23.28 2.05
C ASP A 79 -16.85 22.99 3.37
N PRO A 80 -15.58 23.42 3.52
CA PRO A 80 -14.84 23.25 4.77
C PRO A 80 -15.36 24.14 5.90
N GLY A 81 -16.26 25.07 5.59
CA GLY A 81 -16.66 26.13 6.49
C GLY A 81 -15.54 27.17 6.70
N THR A 82 -15.82 28.13 7.54
CA THR A 82 -14.84 29.17 7.93
C THR A 82 -14.20 28.81 9.26
N LEU A 83 -12.87 28.80 9.30
CA LEU A 83 -12.15 28.64 10.56
C LEU A 83 -12.19 29.97 11.34
N ASP A 84 -12.85 29.99 12.50
CA ASP A 84 -12.85 31.13 13.40
C ASP A 84 -11.53 31.14 14.20
N LEU A 85 -10.70 32.14 13.94
CA LEU A 85 -9.43 32.37 14.63
C LEU A 85 -9.54 33.47 15.69
N THR A 86 -10.74 33.98 16.01
CA THR A 86 -10.96 35.05 16.96
C THR A 86 -10.50 34.62 18.35
N GLY A 87 -9.59 35.39 18.93
CA GLY A 87 -9.05 35.12 20.27
C GLY A 87 -8.07 33.96 20.37
N LEU A 88 -7.65 33.39 19.26
CA LEU A 88 -6.66 32.31 19.24
C LEU A 88 -5.26 32.86 19.62
N ASP A 89 -4.68 32.32 20.70
CA ASP A 89 -3.26 32.54 21.01
C ASP A 89 -2.40 31.56 20.22
N LEU A 90 -1.38 32.05 19.51
CA LEU A 90 -0.51 31.22 18.65
C LEU A 90 0.24 30.18 19.43
N LYS A 91 0.70 30.47 20.65
CA LYS A 91 1.43 29.54 21.50
C LYS A 91 0.52 28.40 21.97
N ASP A 92 -0.69 28.72 22.37
CA ASP A 92 -1.68 27.75 22.82
C ASP A 92 -2.11 26.85 21.64
N ALA A 93 -2.30 27.42 20.45
CA ALA A 93 -2.57 26.69 19.22
C ALA A 93 -1.43 25.71 18.87
N ALA A 94 -0.18 26.17 18.94
CA ALA A 94 0.99 25.31 18.70
C ALA A 94 1.04 24.13 19.68
N TYR A 95 0.82 24.39 20.97
CA TYR A 95 0.76 23.30 21.96
C TYR A 95 -0.44 22.36 21.76
N ALA A 96 -1.58 22.86 21.33
CA ALA A 96 -2.74 22.04 21.01
C ALA A 96 -2.44 21.10 19.84
N VAL A 97 -1.80 21.59 18.77
CA VAL A 97 -1.35 20.77 17.64
C VAL A 97 -0.35 19.70 18.08
N LEU A 98 0.68 20.07 18.86
CA LEU A 98 1.69 19.12 19.33
C LEU A 98 1.11 18.05 20.26
N ARG A 99 0.01 18.32 20.95
CA ARG A 99 -0.70 17.36 21.82
C ARG A 99 -1.77 16.57 21.08
N HIS A 100 -2.11 16.95 19.87
CA HIS A 100 -3.14 16.25 19.09
C HIS A 100 -2.73 14.80 18.86
N PRO A 101 -3.60 13.81 19.05
CA PRO A 101 -3.24 12.38 18.92
C PRO A 101 -2.58 12.00 17.60
N THR A 102 -2.93 12.67 16.49
CA THR A 102 -2.32 12.44 15.17
C THR A 102 -0.88 12.95 15.10
N VAL A 103 -0.52 14.00 15.85
CA VAL A 103 0.80 14.65 15.82
C VAL A 103 1.69 14.23 16.99
N ALA A 104 1.10 13.96 18.14
CA ALA A 104 1.82 13.62 19.38
C ALA A 104 2.73 12.40 19.20
N SER A 105 3.74 12.32 20.06
CA SER A 105 4.73 11.23 20.05
C SER A 105 4.10 9.83 20.03
N LYS A 106 4.55 9.00 19.11
CA LYS A 106 4.20 7.57 18.98
C LYS A 106 5.25 6.64 19.59
N ARG A 107 6.14 7.18 20.46
CA ARG A 107 7.22 6.42 21.08
C ARG A 107 6.74 5.08 21.68
N PHE A 108 5.58 5.06 22.30
CA PHE A 108 5.02 3.84 22.87
C PHE A 108 4.78 2.76 21.82
N LEU A 109 4.32 3.12 20.61
CA LEU A 109 4.10 2.17 19.51
C LEU A 109 5.42 1.57 19.02
N VAL A 110 6.44 2.41 18.83
CA VAL A 110 7.74 1.95 18.31
C VAL A 110 8.60 1.22 19.33
N THR A 111 8.21 1.20 20.61
CA THR A 111 8.94 0.51 21.69
C THR A 111 8.28 -0.78 22.15
N ILE A 112 6.99 -0.99 21.92
CA ILE A 112 6.29 -2.24 22.30
C ILE A 112 6.36 -3.32 21.21
N ALA A 113 6.65 -2.96 19.96
CA ALA A 113 6.85 -3.87 18.86
C ALA A 113 8.35 -3.95 18.50
N ASP A 114 8.67 -4.77 17.50
CA ASP A 114 10.05 -4.89 16.99
C ASP A 114 10.54 -3.55 16.45
N ARG A 115 11.62 -3.05 17.02
CA ARG A 115 12.27 -1.80 16.58
C ARG A 115 12.96 -1.98 15.25
N THR A 116 13.65 -3.09 15.10
CA THR A 116 14.42 -3.44 13.92
C THR A 116 14.22 -4.90 13.59
N VAL A 117 14.24 -5.24 12.29
CA VAL A 117 14.10 -6.60 11.81
C VAL A 117 15.24 -6.90 10.85
N GLY A 118 15.79 -8.13 10.91
CA GLY A 118 16.81 -8.61 9.98
C GLY A 118 18.24 -8.15 10.26
N GLY A 119 18.48 -7.21 11.16
CA GLY A 119 19.83 -6.78 11.57
C GLY A 119 20.59 -5.93 10.55
N LEU A 120 20.00 -5.58 9.42
CA LEU A 120 20.60 -4.75 8.36
C LEU A 120 20.20 -3.26 8.46
N THR A 121 19.70 -2.82 9.60
CA THR A 121 19.38 -1.42 9.85
C THR A 121 20.65 -0.60 9.96
N HIS A 122 20.84 0.40 9.08
CA HIS A 122 21.98 1.29 9.15
C HIS A 122 21.94 2.20 10.37
N ARG A 123 20.75 2.76 10.66
CA ARG A 123 20.52 3.63 11.82
C ARG A 123 19.17 3.31 12.44
N ASP A 124 19.14 3.21 13.76
CA ASP A 124 17.89 3.01 14.50
C ASP A 124 16.94 4.20 14.28
N LYS A 125 15.63 3.90 14.20
CA LYS A 125 14.59 4.92 14.12
C LYS A 125 14.52 5.86 15.34
N MET A 126 15.00 5.41 16.49
CA MET A 126 15.16 6.24 17.69
C MET A 126 16.51 6.94 17.62
N VAL A 127 16.53 8.24 17.33
CA VAL A 127 17.71 9.00 16.95
C VAL A 127 18.37 9.67 18.17
N GLY A 128 19.70 9.76 18.12
CA GLY A 128 20.54 10.46 19.09
C GLY A 128 20.80 9.68 20.37
N PRO A 129 21.68 10.21 21.25
CA PRO A 129 22.10 9.51 22.48
C PRO A 129 20.98 9.29 23.48
N TRP A 130 19.96 10.14 23.46
CA TRP A 130 18.78 10.03 24.33
C TRP A 130 17.65 9.21 23.75
N GLN A 131 17.75 8.83 22.47
CA GLN A 131 16.72 8.05 21.75
C GLN A 131 15.29 8.63 21.91
N VAL A 132 15.17 9.93 21.78
CA VAL A 132 13.88 10.65 21.92
C VAL A 132 13.25 10.97 20.58
N PRO A 133 13.95 11.58 19.60
CA PRO A 133 13.38 11.79 18.28
C PRO A 133 13.21 10.45 17.54
N VAL A 134 12.14 10.37 16.73
CA VAL A 134 11.90 9.25 15.82
C VAL A 134 12.18 9.74 14.41
N ALA A 135 12.97 8.99 13.65
CA ALA A 135 13.23 9.30 12.25
C ALA A 135 12.03 8.90 11.38
N ASP A 136 11.69 9.77 10.41
CA ASP A 136 10.63 9.52 9.42
C ASP A 136 11.15 8.86 8.14
N VAL A 137 12.45 8.52 8.11
CA VAL A 137 13.11 7.74 7.06
C VAL A 137 13.75 6.50 7.66
N ALA A 138 13.59 5.37 7.00
CA ALA A 138 14.33 4.15 7.30
C ALA A 138 15.45 3.96 6.30
N VAL A 139 16.64 3.56 6.78
CA VAL A 139 17.79 3.23 5.94
C VAL A 139 18.30 1.86 6.31
N THR A 140 18.35 0.96 5.32
CA THR A 140 18.83 -0.43 5.49
C THR A 140 20.04 -0.69 4.61
N LEU A 141 20.89 -1.61 5.04
CA LEU A 141 22.04 -2.12 4.28
C LEU A 141 21.59 -3.26 3.38
N ALA A 142 22.23 -3.41 2.23
CA ALA A 142 22.00 -4.54 1.32
C ALA A 142 22.63 -5.83 1.82
N ASP A 143 23.73 -5.73 2.59
CA ASP A 143 24.47 -6.88 3.12
C ASP A 143 25.25 -6.50 4.39
N HIS A 144 25.95 -7.46 5.00
CA HIS A 144 26.74 -7.28 6.22
C HIS A 144 28.18 -6.84 6.00
N VAL A 145 28.62 -6.62 4.76
CA VAL A 145 30.00 -6.33 4.39
C VAL A 145 30.15 -4.94 3.78
N GLY A 146 29.24 -4.60 2.89
CA GLY A 146 29.24 -3.34 2.14
C GLY A 146 28.50 -2.20 2.85
N PHE A 147 28.41 -1.06 2.15
CA PHE A 147 27.68 0.12 2.61
C PHE A 147 26.58 0.56 1.63
N SER A 148 26.33 -0.22 0.59
CA SER A 148 25.18 -0.01 -0.25
C SER A 148 23.88 -0.37 0.49
N GLY A 149 22.78 0.27 0.13
CA GLY A 149 21.54 0.03 0.82
C GLY A 149 20.35 0.71 0.17
N GLU A 150 19.31 0.86 0.95
CA GLU A 150 18.04 1.45 0.53
C GLU A 150 17.53 2.42 1.57
N ALA A 151 16.88 3.49 1.11
CA ALA A 151 16.09 4.37 1.96
C ALA A 151 14.62 4.23 1.61
N MET A 152 13.76 4.32 2.63
CA MET A 152 12.32 4.37 2.45
C MET A 152 11.66 5.31 3.45
N ALA A 153 10.62 6.00 2.99
CA ALA A 153 9.84 6.92 3.82
C ALA A 153 8.37 6.90 3.40
N THR A 154 7.49 7.20 4.32
CA THR A 154 6.05 7.18 4.08
C THR A 154 5.48 8.60 4.16
N GLY A 155 4.39 8.84 3.41
CA GLY A 155 3.60 10.06 3.48
C GLY A 155 2.12 9.79 3.33
N GLU A 156 1.30 10.57 4.03
CA GLU A 156 -0.15 10.48 4.03
C GLU A 156 -0.79 11.80 4.48
N ARG A 157 -1.99 12.12 3.99
CA ARG A 157 -2.75 13.32 4.40
C ARG A 157 -4.26 13.14 4.29
N MET A 158 -4.80 11.97 4.69
CA MET A 158 -6.21 11.65 4.52
C MET A 158 -7.18 12.68 5.12
N PRO A 159 -6.95 13.31 6.28
CA PRO A 159 -7.91 14.28 6.81
C PRO A 159 -8.19 15.44 5.86
N LEU A 160 -7.19 15.85 5.07
CA LEU A 160 -7.36 16.93 4.08
C LEU A 160 -8.30 16.50 2.94
N ALA A 161 -8.40 15.23 2.63
CA ALA A 161 -9.27 14.73 1.55
C ALA A 161 -10.76 14.93 1.83
N SER A 162 -11.15 15.16 3.09
CA SER A 162 -12.52 15.58 3.43
C SER A 162 -12.88 16.98 2.93
N VAL A 163 -11.89 17.76 2.53
CA VAL A 163 -12.02 19.13 2.02
C VAL A 163 -11.56 19.21 0.57
N ASP A 164 -10.36 18.72 0.30
CA ASP A 164 -9.71 18.74 -1.02
C ASP A 164 -8.92 17.44 -1.22
N ALA A 165 -9.54 16.48 -1.89
CA ALA A 165 -8.94 15.18 -2.11
C ALA A 165 -7.69 15.24 -3.02
N PRO A 166 -7.67 16.00 -4.14
CA PRO A 166 -6.45 16.22 -4.92
C PRO A 166 -5.28 16.82 -4.14
N ALA A 167 -5.53 17.82 -3.30
CA ALA A 167 -4.51 18.42 -2.45
C ALA A 167 -3.96 17.42 -1.42
N SER A 168 -4.84 16.60 -0.83
CA SER A 168 -4.45 15.51 0.06
C SER A 168 -3.47 14.55 -0.61
N GLY A 169 -3.74 14.13 -1.84
CA GLY A 169 -2.86 13.25 -2.60
C GLY A 169 -1.49 13.88 -2.88
N ARG A 170 -1.47 15.14 -3.33
CA ARG A 170 -0.21 15.87 -3.55
C ARG A 170 0.61 16.03 -2.27
N MET A 171 -0.03 16.31 -1.15
CA MET A 171 0.64 16.45 0.15
C MET A 171 1.19 15.10 0.65
N ALA A 172 0.49 13.99 0.41
CA ALA A 172 1.00 12.66 0.75
C ALA A 172 2.31 12.33 -0.01
N VAL A 173 2.37 12.67 -1.31
CA VAL A 173 3.61 12.55 -2.09
C VAL A 173 4.70 13.49 -1.54
N GLY A 174 4.35 14.75 -1.28
CA GLY A 174 5.27 15.74 -0.73
C GLY A 174 5.87 15.30 0.60
N GLU A 175 5.07 14.75 1.51
CA GLU A 175 5.53 14.23 2.79
C GLU A 175 6.49 13.05 2.62
N ALA A 176 6.14 12.06 1.80
CA ALA A 176 7.02 10.91 1.54
C ALA A 176 8.37 11.35 0.97
N LEU A 177 8.38 12.29 0.02
CA LEU A 177 9.61 12.80 -0.59
C LEU A 177 10.44 13.63 0.40
N THR A 178 9.83 14.53 1.17
CA THR A 178 10.55 15.34 2.14
C THR A 178 11.14 14.51 3.28
N ASN A 179 10.43 13.48 3.74
CA ASN A 179 10.97 12.52 4.70
C ASN A 179 12.15 11.75 4.11
N LEU A 180 12.06 11.33 2.84
CA LEU A 180 13.13 10.58 2.16
C LEU A 180 14.42 11.41 1.99
N LEU A 181 14.31 12.74 1.86
CA LEU A 181 15.47 13.64 1.73
C LEU A 181 16.39 13.65 2.94
N ALA A 182 16.00 13.08 4.07
CA ALA A 182 16.88 12.86 5.22
C ALA A 182 17.91 11.74 4.98
N ALA A 183 17.78 10.95 3.91
CA ALA A 183 18.77 9.98 3.46
C ALA A 183 19.63 10.55 2.30
N PRO A 184 20.86 10.06 2.09
CA PRO A 184 21.77 10.55 1.06
C PRO A 184 21.37 10.04 -0.35
N ILE A 185 20.16 10.38 -0.80
CA ILE A 185 19.68 10.04 -2.14
C ILE A 185 20.38 10.90 -3.20
N ALA A 186 20.66 10.30 -4.36
CA ALA A 186 21.33 11.01 -5.45
C ALA A 186 20.43 12.05 -6.16
N GLY A 187 19.11 11.88 -6.08
CA GLY A 187 18.13 12.78 -6.69
C GLY A 187 16.80 12.11 -6.91
N LEU A 188 15.79 12.89 -7.28
CA LEU A 188 14.40 12.41 -7.45
C LEU A 188 14.24 11.38 -8.58
N SER A 189 15.06 11.44 -9.62
CA SER A 189 14.98 10.49 -10.74
C SER A 189 15.22 9.03 -10.35
N GLY A 190 15.94 8.81 -9.23
CA GLY A 190 16.16 7.48 -8.65
C GLY A 190 15.03 7.00 -7.75
N VAL A 191 14.11 7.87 -7.39
CA VAL A 191 13.02 7.54 -6.46
C VAL A 191 11.92 6.77 -7.18
N LYS A 192 11.42 5.72 -6.50
CA LYS A 192 10.24 4.95 -6.89
C LYS A 192 9.20 5.02 -5.78
N LEU A 193 7.93 5.12 -6.16
CA LEU A 193 6.84 5.15 -5.20
C LEU A 193 6.02 3.86 -5.26
N SER A 194 5.57 3.42 -4.10
CA SER A 194 4.42 2.53 -3.96
C SER A 194 3.23 3.35 -3.47
N CYS A 195 2.11 3.28 -4.18
CA CYS A 195 0.91 4.06 -3.87
C CYS A 195 -0.24 3.13 -3.49
N ASN A 196 -0.76 3.29 -2.29
CA ASN A 196 -1.95 2.58 -1.82
C ASN A 196 -3.14 3.54 -1.81
N TRP A 197 -4.06 3.33 -2.75
CA TRP A 197 -5.26 4.14 -2.93
C TRP A 197 -6.44 3.50 -2.22
N MET A 198 -7.13 4.24 -1.39
CA MET A 198 -8.29 3.76 -0.65
C MET A 198 -9.44 4.73 -0.81
N ALA A 199 -10.64 4.22 -1.13
CA ALA A 199 -11.83 5.01 -1.32
C ALA A 199 -13.09 4.21 -0.97
N ALA A 200 -14.15 4.89 -0.59
CA ALA A 200 -15.47 4.30 -0.41
C ALA A 200 -16.27 4.41 -1.72
N CYS A 201 -15.83 3.72 -2.76
CA CYS A 201 -16.48 3.78 -4.05
C CYS A 201 -17.98 3.39 -3.96
N GLY A 202 -18.82 4.15 -4.67
CA GLY A 202 -20.26 4.04 -4.61
C GLY A 202 -20.92 4.89 -3.51
N GLU A 203 -20.15 5.57 -2.67
CA GLU A 203 -20.66 6.63 -1.78
C GLU A 203 -20.55 8.00 -2.48
N ASP A 204 -21.43 8.92 -2.12
CA ASP A 204 -21.57 10.22 -2.80
C ASP A 204 -20.25 11.00 -2.89
N GLY A 205 -19.81 11.25 -4.12
CA GLY A 205 -18.60 12.02 -4.43
C GLY A 205 -17.28 11.29 -4.26
N GLU A 206 -17.23 10.08 -3.64
CA GLU A 206 -15.97 9.40 -3.35
C GLU A 206 -15.30 8.82 -4.62
N ASP A 207 -16.07 8.33 -5.58
CA ASP A 207 -15.55 7.90 -6.89
C ASP A 207 -14.92 9.06 -7.67
N ALA A 208 -15.58 10.21 -7.67
CA ALA A 208 -15.06 11.41 -8.35
C ALA A 208 -13.82 11.94 -7.62
N ALA A 209 -13.83 11.97 -6.29
CA ALA A 209 -12.69 12.38 -5.48
C ALA A 209 -11.48 11.48 -5.71
N LEU A 210 -11.67 10.16 -5.84
CA LEU A 210 -10.60 9.23 -6.18
C LEU A 210 -10.03 9.53 -7.57
N TYR A 211 -10.89 9.69 -8.58
CA TYR A 211 -10.44 10.01 -9.95
C TYR A 211 -9.61 11.30 -9.98
N ASP A 212 -10.14 12.37 -9.40
CA ASP A 212 -9.49 13.68 -9.38
C ASP A 212 -8.14 13.63 -8.61
N THR A 213 -8.06 12.83 -7.56
CA THR A 213 -6.81 12.64 -6.80
C THR A 213 -5.77 11.87 -7.61
N VAL A 214 -6.18 10.78 -8.30
CA VAL A 214 -5.29 10.02 -9.18
C VAL A 214 -4.80 10.89 -10.33
N GLU A 215 -5.67 11.68 -10.97
CA GLU A 215 -5.29 12.61 -12.03
C GLU A 215 -4.27 13.62 -11.54
N ALA A 216 -4.53 14.27 -10.41
CA ALA A 216 -3.66 15.28 -9.82
C ALA A 216 -2.27 14.76 -9.44
N VAL A 217 -2.19 13.52 -8.98
CA VAL A 217 -0.93 12.89 -8.58
C VAL A 217 -0.24 12.24 -9.77
N ALA A 218 -0.91 11.30 -10.46
CA ALA A 218 -0.26 10.43 -11.43
C ALA A 218 -0.10 11.08 -12.81
N MET A 219 -1.00 12.00 -13.19
CA MET A 219 -0.97 12.62 -14.52
C MET A 219 -0.37 14.02 -14.51
N GLN A 220 -0.31 14.68 -13.36
CA GLN A 220 0.21 16.04 -13.23
C GLN A 220 1.52 16.04 -12.42
N LEU A 221 1.45 15.83 -11.10
CA LEU A 221 2.59 16.00 -10.18
C LEU A 221 3.77 15.07 -10.49
N LEU A 222 3.53 13.78 -10.61
CA LEU A 222 4.63 12.81 -10.75
C LEU A 222 5.39 12.91 -12.08
N PRO A 223 4.74 13.18 -13.24
CA PRO A 223 5.46 13.48 -14.47
C PRO A 223 6.36 14.72 -14.37
N GLU A 224 5.91 15.81 -13.71
CA GLU A 224 6.73 17.01 -13.49
C GLU A 224 7.96 16.73 -12.62
N LEU A 225 7.83 15.85 -11.63
CA LEU A 225 8.93 15.45 -10.74
C LEU A 225 9.86 14.39 -11.36
N GLY A 226 9.45 13.76 -12.47
CA GLY A 226 10.19 12.64 -13.06
C GLY A 226 10.21 11.37 -12.19
N VAL A 227 9.20 11.22 -11.31
CA VAL A 227 9.08 10.10 -10.37
C VAL A 227 8.05 9.11 -10.88
N SER A 228 8.32 7.81 -10.74
CA SER A 228 7.41 6.75 -11.20
C SER A 228 6.79 5.94 -10.06
N VAL A 229 5.62 5.37 -10.34
CA VAL A 229 4.89 4.45 -9.44
C VAL A 229 4.86 3.07 -10.10
N PRO A 230 5.90 2.25 -9.94
CA PRO A 230 5.94 0.90 -10.52
C PRO A 230 4.99 -0.08 -9.85
N VAL A 231 4.57 0.19 -8.61
CA VAL A 231 3.73 -0.70 -7.83
C VAL A 231 2.74 0.09 -6.98
N GLY A 232 1.59 -0.49 -6.77
CA GLY A 232 0.54 0.06 -5.93
C GLY A 232 -0.65 -0.87 -5.87
N LYS A 233 -1.63 -0.51 -5.08
CA LYS A 233 -2.91 -1.22 -4.98
C LYS A 233 -4.03 -0.25 -4.65
N ASP A 234 -5.25 -0.72 -4.81
CA ASP A 234 -6.47 -0.02 -4.39
C ASP A 234 -7.29 -0.83 -3.39
N SER A 235 -8.09 -0.14 -2.60
CA SER A 235 -9.12 -0.69 -1.72
C SER A 235 -10.36 0.18 -1.83
N LEU A 236 -11.39 -0.34 -2.49
CA LEU A 236 -12.51 0.50 -2.93
C LEU A 236 -13.77 0.37 -2.06
N SER A 237 -13.68 -0.28 -0.89
CA SER A 237 -14.82 -0.51 0.01
C SER A 237 -14.60 0.11 1.39
N MET A 238 -14.04 1.32 1.44
CA MET A 238 -13.59 1.97 2.67
C MET A 238 -14.73 2.57 3.46
N ARG A 239 -15.68 1.73 3.87
CA ARG A 239 -16.79 2.07 4.77
C ARG A 239 -17.04 0.96 5.76
N THR A 240 -17.49 1.32 6.94
CA THR A 240 -17.92 0.39 7.98
C THR A 240 -19.41 0.63 8.26
N ARG A 241 -20.17 -0.44 8.27
CA ARG A 241 -21.61 -0.42 8.63
C ARG A 241 -21.84 -1.34 9.81
N TRP A 242 -22.65 -0.90 10.76
CA TRP A 242 -23.04 -1.70 11.92
C TRP A 242 -24.42 -1.29 12.42
N THR A 243 -25.01 -2.13 13.25
CA THR A 243 -26.19 -1.77 14.01
C THR A 243 -25.75 -1.39 15.43
N ASP A 244 -26.12 -0.19 15.86
CA ASP A 244 -25.82 0.26 17.21
C ASP A 244 -26.56 -0.62 18.23
N ALA A 245 -25.79 -1.21 19.16
CA ALA A 245 -26.36 -2.19 20.10
C ALA A 245 -27.32 -1.58 21.14
N ALA A 246 -27.19 -0.27 21.40
CA ALA A 246 -28.03 0.41 22.39
C ALA A 246 -29.29 0.98 21.78
N SER A 247 -29.23 1.56 20.56
CA SER A 247 -30.37 2.20 19.90
C SER A 247 -31.06 1.31 18.86
N GLY A 248 -30.42 0.25 18.39
CA GLY A 248 -30.88 -0.56 17.26
C GLY A 248 -30.78 0.13 15.91
N GLU A 249 -30.18 1.32 15.82
CA GLU A 249 -30.07 2.09 14.58
C GLU A 249 -28.94 1.58 13.70
N ALA A 250 -29.16 1.61 12.39
CA ALA A 250 -28.08 1.38 11.43
C ALA A 250 -27.12 2.58 11.43
N ARG A 251 -25.83 2.31 11.59
CA ARG A 251 -24.75 3.30 11.59
C ARG A 251 -23.78 3.02 10.46
N GLN A 252 -23.19 4.08 9.93
CA GLN A 252 -22.14 3.99 8.93
C GLN A 252 -21.06 5.05 9.17
N VAL A 253 -19.81 4.67 8.92
CA VAL A 253 -18.68 5.58 8.76
C VAL A 253 -18.09 5.34 7.38
N THR A 254 -17.93 6.42 6.63
CA THR A 254 -17.29 6.45 5.30
C THR A 254 -15.95 7.14 5.42
N SER A 255 -14.89 6.47 5.01
CA SER A 255 -13.55 7.08 4.96
C SER A 255 -13.46 7.99 3.74
N PRO A 256 -12.88 9.19 3.87
CA PRO A 256 -12.53 10.00 2.70
C PRO A 256 -11.45 9.28 1.87
N VAL A 257 -11.26 9.71 0.62
CA VAL A 257 -10.14 9.22 -0.20
C VAL A 257 -8.85 9.30 0.58
N SER A 258 -8.12 8.21 0.61
CA SER A 258 -6.87 8.08 1.36
C SER A 258 -5.77 7.58 0.43
N LEU A 259 -4.69 8.33 0.33
CA LEU A 259 -3.48 7.90 -0.37
C LEU A 259 -2.35 7.75 0.65
N VAL A 260 -1.84 6.52 0.74
CA VAL A 260 -0.59 6.23 1.47
C VAL A 260 0.51 5.99 0.45
N VAL A 261 1.55 6.79 0.54
CA VAL A 261 2.72 6.74 -0.36
C VAL A 261 3.91 6.21 0.41
N THR A 262 4.60 5.23 -0.15
CA THR A 262 5.94 4.86 0.31
C THR A 262 6.95 5.18 -0.79
N ALA A 263 7.92 6.01 -0.48
CA ALA A 263 9.01 6.38 -1.37
C ALA A 263 10.23 5.51 -1.08
N PHE A 264 10.89 5.03 -2.13
CA PHE A 264 12.09 4.19 -2.08
C PHE A 264 13.20 4.78 -2.92
N ALA A 265 14.43 4.67 -2.44
CA ALA A 265 15.62 5.01 -3.20
C ALA A 265 16.77 4.06 -2.85
N SER A 266 17.48 3.60 -3.87
CA SER A 266 18.74 2.86 -3.68
C SER A 266 19.85 3.83 -3.32
N LEU A 267 20.72 3.43 -2.39
CA LEU A 267 21.84 4.20 -1.89
C LEU A 267 23.15 3.46 -2.23
N PRO A 268 24.06 4.07 -3.00
CA PRO A 268 25.39 3.48 -3.23
C PRO A 268 26.20 3.38 -1.94
N ASP A 269 26.04 4.36 -1.04
CA ASP A 269 26.67 4.41 0.28
C ASP A 269 25.69 5.07 1.28
N VAL A 270 25.31 4.33 2.31
CA VAL A 270 24.37 4.81 3.33
C VAL A 270 24.96 5.81 4.32
N ARG A 271 26.29 6.02 4.29
CA ARG A 271 27.02 6.86 5.24
C ARG A 271 27.11 8.33 4.81
N GLY A 272 26.61 8.67 3.62
CA GLY A 272 26.66 10.03 3.04
C GLY A 272 25.88 11.08 3.81
#